data_ff644ea1739361f9eb12a0fce78f775d
#
_entry.id   ff644ea1739361f9eb12a0fce78f775d
#
_cell.length_a   1.000
_cell.length_b   1.000
_cell.length_c   1.000
_cell.angle_alpha   90.00
_cell.angle_beta   90.00
_cell.angle_gamma   90.00
#
_symmetry.space_group_name_H-M   'P 1'
#
loop_
_entity.id
_entity.type
_entity.pdbx_description
1 polymer ?
#
loop_
_entity_poly.entity_id
_entity_poly.type
_entity_poly.pdbx_seq_one_letter_code
_entity_poly.pdbx_strand_id
1 'polypeptide(L)'
;MKRIVFTVLLAAIWTTTPCAAHQPVPSKSKPISVLLIDGESAGPYHDWALTTSALKWELEEPGIFRVTVATSPRFGEDFSNFKPDFGNYQAIVLNYDAPDWPLALRTQLEQYVKNGGGLVVVHAADNAFPNWPAFNQMIGIGGWRDRSEKSGPLWYFKDGKLVSDNSPGPSGSHGARLPYLVEARSPTHPIMKGLPHAWMHASDELYATLRGPGENMTVLATAHSDPKNKGTGRDEPSMMVLNYGKGKIFHTTMGHDVAALSCVGFITTLQRGTEWAATGGVSQKVPADFPTADTVSYRVDIAEMDPAFANGAPVANVFNRLADPALAAMRARAGELGIGGVAVVAYFDGDKIQSWSSKMLVVGRMRDDPSQTEKGANLLGIAYAKAAEMADTLKDSGTSGRPPMTGEFGWNGGVIVHGKSGYLIAAFSGGKSEDDVKVSRAGLAQLQTGL
;
A
#
# COMPACT_ATOMS: atom_id res chain seq x y z
N MET A 1 56.39 -15.11 -79.22
CA MET A 1 55.27 -15.21 -78.32
C MET A 1 55.81 -15.22 -76.86
N LYS A 2 55.71 -14.01 -76.22
CA LYS A 2 56.15 -13.88 -74.82
C LYS A 2 54.91 -13.97 -73.90
N ARG A 3 54.91 -14.92 -73.00
CA ARG A 3 53.87 -15.07 -71.92
C ARG A 3 54.27 -14.16 -70.76
N ILE A 4 53.42 -13.26 -70.38
CA ILE A 4 53.57 -12.40 -69.24
C ILE A 4 52.78 -13.11 -68.09
N VAL A 5 53.50 -13.41 -66.99
CA VAL A 5 52.90 -13.98 -65.73
C VAL A 5 52.62 -12.78 -64.82
N PHE A 6 51.38 -12.57 -64.45
CA PHE A 6 50.99 -11.63 -63.40
C PHE A 6 50.98 -12.32 -62.05
N THR A 7 51.82 -11.88 -61.13
CA THR A 7 51.85 -12.30 -59.77
C THR A 7 50.94 -11.34 -58.95
N VAL A 8 49.86 -11.86 -58.41
CA VAL A 8 48.99 -11.12 -57.50
C VAL A 8 49.51 -11.28 -56.08
N LEU A 9 49.96 -10.17 -55.47
CA LEU A 9 50.28 -10.14 -54.03
C LEU A 9 48.98 -9.86 -53.27
N LEU A 10 48.53 -10.83 -52.42
CA LEU A 10 47.48 -10.59 -51.42
C LEU A 10 48.12 -9.98 -50.17
N ALA A 11 47.80 -8.71 -49.91
CA ALA A 11 48.14 -8.05 -48.65
C ALA A 11 47.03 -8.36 -47.62
N ALA A 12 47.38 -9.15 -46.58
CA ALA A 12 46.50 -9.41 -45.43
C ALA A 12 46.48 -8.18 -44.51
N ILE A 13 45.37 -7.49 -44.45
CA ILE A 13 45.13 -6.38 -43.52
C ILE A 13 44.70 -6.99 -42.19
N TRP A 14 45.55 -6.94 -41.20
CA TRP A 14 45.21 -7.29 -39.80
C TRP A 14 44.50 -6.09 -39.19
N THR A 15 43.17 -6.20 -39.03
CA THR A 15 42.37 -5.22 -38.24
C THR A 15 42.53 -5.61 -36.79
N THR A 16 43.30 -4.81 -36.04
CA THR A 16 43.32 -4.90 -34.55
C THR A 16 42.04 -4.26 -34.03
N THR A 17 41.09 -5.08 -33.56
CA THR A 17 39.92 -4.61 -32.83
C THR A 17 40.42 -4.00 -31.51
N PRO A 18 40.08 -2.76 -31.14
CA PRO A 18 40.45 -2.22 -29.85
C PRO A 18 39.67 -3.00 -28.76
N CYS A 19 40.42 -3.54 -27.82
CA CYS A 19 39.86 -4.12 -26.58
C CYS A 19 39.03 -3.04 -25.90
N ALA A 20 37.70 -3.25 -25.80
CA ALA A 20 36.82 -2.36 -25.09
C ALA A 20 37.30 -2.31 -23.63
N ALA A 21 37.78 -1.16 -23.20
CA ALA A 21 38.13 -0.91 -21.81
C ALA A 21 36.90 -1.21 -20.94
N HIS A 22 37.05 -2.14 -20.01
CA HIS A 22 36.05 -2.47 -19.02
C HIS A 22 35.75 -1.20 -18.23
N GLN A 23 34.58 -0.59 -18.46
CA GLN A 23 34.13 0.53 -17.66
C GLN A 23 33.95 -0.02 -16.23
N PRO A 24 34.52 0.63 -15.20
CA PRO A 24 34.30 0.18 -13.82
C PRO A 24 32.80 0.25 -13.53
N VAL A 25 32.23 -0.87 -13.12
CA VAL A 25 30.87 -0.93 -12.58
C VAL A 25 30.76 0.12 -11.48
N PRO A 26 29.80 1.05 -11.51
CA PRO A 26 29.68 2.09 -10.48
C PRO A 26 29.60 1.39 -9.13
N SER A 27 30.51 1.75 -8.22
CA SER A 27 30.53 1.27 -6.84
C SER A 27 29.15 1.58 -6.24
N LYS A 28 28.41 0.54 -5.80
CA LYS A 28 27.17 0.76 -5.06
C LYS A 28 27.51 1.65 -3.86
N SER A 29 26.90 2.81 -3.77
CA SER A 29 27.03 3.68 -2.61
C SER A 29 26.69 2.89 -1.36
N LYS A 30 27.40 3.19 -0.24
CA LYS A 30 27.12 2.54 1.05
C LYS A 30 25.64 2.78 1.41
N PRO A 31 24.88 1.75 1.82
CA PRO A 31 23.49 1.93 2.22
C PRO A 31 23.34 2.97 3.34
N ILE A 32 22.25 3.72 3.30
CA ILE A 32 21.85 4.65 4.35
C ILE A 32 21.47 3.83 5.58
N SER A 33 22.13 4.05 6.73
CA SER A 33 21.79 3.37 7.98
C SER A 33 20.62 4.08 8.64
N VAL A 34 19.55 3.33 8.91
CA VAL A 34 18.31 3.80 9.50
C VAL A 34 18.06 3.09 10.82
N LEU A 35 17.69 3.84 11.86
CA LEU A 35 17.20 3.29 13.12
C LEU A 35 15.67 3.41 13.14
N LEU A 36 14.96 2.29 13.19
CA LEU A 36 13.51 2.25 13.39
C LEU A 36 13.24 1.99 14.87
N ILE A 37 12.54 2.91 15.51
CA ILE A 37 12.22 2.84 16.95
C ILE A 37 10.74 2.50 17.10
N ASP A 38 10.48 1.48 17.92
CA ASP A 38 9.16 1.00 18.29
C ASP A 38 9.07 0.68 19.80
N GLY A 39 8.07 -0.10 20.25
CA GLY A 39 7.92 -0.63 21.59
C GLY A 39 6.60 -0.27 22.26
N GLU A 40 5.96 0.82 21.85
CA GLU A 40 4.66 1.25 22.33
C GLU A 40 3.95 2.10 21.28
N SER A 41 2.62 1.96 21.13
CA SER A 41 1.84 2.79 20.23
C SER A 41 0.38 2.87 20.67
N ALA A 42 0.10 3.70 21.67
CA ALA A 42 -1.24 4.01 22.17
C ALA A 42 -2.11 2.78 22.57
N GLY A 43 -1.48 1.75 23.14
CA GLY A 43 -2.19 0.55 23.62
C GLY A 43 -2.80 -0.30 22.50
N PRO A 44 -4.12 -0.59 22.52
CA PRO A 44 -4.73 -1.52 21.56
C PRO A 44 -5.06 -0.88 20.18
N TYR A 45 -4.81 0.41 20.00
CA TYR A 45 -5.21 1.11 18.78
C TYR A 45 -4.28 0.85 17.60
N HIS A 46 -2.99 0.59 17.87
CA HIS A 46 -1.98 0.34 16.84
C HIS A 46 -1.17 -0.92 17.17
N ASP A 47 -1.05 -1.83 16.23
CA ASP A 47 -0.13 -2.97 16.34
C ASP A 47 1.25 -2.59 15.83
N TRP A 48 2.03 -1.94 16.72
CA TRP A 48 3.38 -1.48 16.38
C TRP A 48 4.31 -2.62 15.96
N ALA A 49 4.15 -3.84 16.46
CA ALA A 49 5.01 -4.96 16.11
C ALA A 49 4.83 -5.37 14.64
N LEU A 50 3.57 -5.38 14.17
CA LEU A 50 3.26 -5.63 12.78
C LEU A 50 3.70 -4.48 11.87
N THR A 51 3.35 -3.24 12.24
CA THR A 51 3.71 -2.08 11.43
C THR A 51 5.23 -1.86 11.40
N THR A 52 5.98 -2.19 12.46
CA THR A 52 7.45 -2.20 12.42
C THR A 52 8.01 -3.17 11.40
N SER A 53 7.46 -4.39 11.34
CA SER A 53 7.89 -5.40 10.38
C SER A 53 7.65 -4.93 8.93
N ALA A 54 6.49 -4.34 8.66
CA ALA A 54 6.15 -3.77 7.37
C ALA A 54 7.08 -2.59 7.00
N LEU A 55 7.21 -1.60 7.88
CA LEU A 55 8.07 -0.42 7.67
C LEU A 55 9.54 -0.81 7.42
N LYS A 56 10.05 -1.81 8.16
CA LYS A 56 11.41 -2.33 7.93
C LYS A 56 11.54 -2.90 6.53
N TRP A 57 10.61 -3.75 6.12
CA TRP A 57 10.62 -4.36 4.79
C TRP A 57 10.53 -3.29 3.69
N GLU A 58 9.61 -2.34 3.82
CA GLU A 58 9.42 -1.24 2.88
C GLU A 58 10.68 -0.40 2.68
N LEU A 59 11.36 -0.08 3.77
CA LEU A 59 12.59 0.68 3.71
C LEU A 59 13.76 -0.13 3.10
N GLU A 60 13.84 -1.44 3.36
CA GLU A 60 14.94 -2.27 2.83
C GLU A 60 14.72 -2.70 1.37
N GLU A 61 13.47 -2.72 0.88
CA GLU A 61 13.10 -3.17 -0.47
C GLU A 61 13.89 -2.48 -1.60
N PRO A 62 14.10 -1.15 -1.64
CA PRO A 62 14.84 -0.52 -2.72
C PRO A 62 16.36 -0.78 -2.66
N GLY A 63 16.86 -1.44 -1.60
CA GLY A 63 18.27 -1.79 -1.42
C GLY A 63 19.21 -0.62 -1.14
N ILE A 64 18.68 0.58 -0.87
CA ILE A 64 19.46 1.77 -0.52
C ILE A 64 19.51 2.02 1.00
N PHE A 65 18.70 1.34 1.77
CA PHE A 65 18.66 1.45 3.23
C PHE A 65 19.13 0.15 3.91
N ARG A 66 19.64 0.30 5.12
CA ARG A 66 19.86 -0.78 6.09
C ARG A 66 19.18 -0.37 7.38
N VAL A 67 18.18 -1.13 7.80
CA VAL A 67 17.32 -0.80 8.95
C VAL A 67 17.71 -1.65 10.16
N THR A 68 18.00 -0.99 11.26
CA THR A 68 18.12 -1.60 12.60
C THR A 68 16.88 -1.22 13.39
N VAL A 69 16.25 -2.18 14.06
CA VAL A 69 15.12 -1.93 14.96
C VAL A 69 15.63 -1.83 16.39
N ALA A 70 15.11 -0.84 17.11
CA ALA A 70 15.34 -0.69 18.56
C ALA A 70 14.00 -0.57 19.27
N THR A 71 13.63 -1.60 20.02
CA THR A 71 12.39 -1.65 20.78
C THR A 71 12.56 -0.98 22.12
N SER A 72 11.85 0.12 22.33
CA SER A 72 11.82 0.89 23.58
C SER A 72 11.10 0.13 24.68
N PRO A 73 11.51 0.21 25.94
CA PRO A 73 10.65 -0.16 27.05
C PRO A 73 9.33 0.61 27.02
N ARG A 74 8.29 0.04 27.63
CA ARG A 74 7.00 0.73 27.76
C ARG A 74 7.10 1.88 28.75
N PHE A 75 6.20 2.84 28.61
CA PHE A 75 6.11 3.94 29.57
C PHE A 75 5.98 3.42 31.00
N GLY A 76 6.85 3.90 31.90
CA GLY A 76 6.92 3.48 33.30
C GLY A 76 7.83 2.27 33.57
N GLU A 77 8.36 1.61 32.55
CA GLU A 77 9.38 0.56 32.71
C GLU A 77 10.81 1.12 32.84
N ASP A 78 11.77 0.23 33.09
CA ASP A 78 13.19 0.60 33.22
C ASP A 78 13.85 0.84 31.86
N PHE A 79 14.28 2.07 31.63
CA PHE A 79 15.02 2.51 30.44
C PHE A 79 16.55 2.38 30.57
N SER A 80 17.08 1.87 31.68
CA SER A 80 18.53 1.87 31.95
C SER A 80 19.35 1.17 30.87
N ASN A 81 18.79 0.16 30.22
CA ASN A 81 19.40 -0.62 29.15
C ASN A 81 19.03 -0.12 27.75
N PHE A 82 18.07 0.79 27.60
CA PHE A 82 17.70 1.35 26.31
C PHE A 82 18.59 2.56 25.98
N LYS A 83 19.68 2.30 25.27
CA LYS A 83 20.72 3.27 24.91
C LYS A 83 21.01 3.22 23.41
N PRO A 84 20.06 3.60 22.55
CA PRO A 84 20.32 3.66 21.12
C PRO A 84 21.40 4.71 20.84
N ASP A 85 22.44 4.32 20.11
CA ASP A 85 23.45 5.26 19.63
C ASP A 85 22.96 5.93 18.36
N PHE A 86 22.22 7.02 18.49
CA PHE A 86 21.62 7.75 17.39
C PHE A 86 22.66 8.21 16.35
N GLY A 87 23.89 8.51 16.77
CA GLY A 87 24.96 8.99 15.91
C GLY A 87 25.42 7.99 14.84
N ASN A 88 25.11 6.71 14.99
CA ASN A 88 25.46 5.67 14.03
C ASN A 88 24.51 5.62 12.81
N TYR A 89 23.43 6.41 12.81
CA TYR A 89 22.39 6.39 11.80
C TYR A 89 22.25 7.74 11.10
N GLN A 90 21.96 7.71 9.81
CA GLN A 90 21.68 8.91 9.03
C GLN A 90 20.24 9.38 9.19
N ALA A 91 19.31 8.46 9.50
CA ALA A 91 17.92 8.77 9.80
C ALA A 91 17.38 7.89 10.94
N ILE A 92 16.45 8.46 11.71
CA ILE A 92 15.65 7.75 12.71
C ILE A 92 14.21 7.76 12.22
N VAL A 93 13.55 6.61 12.21
CA VAL A 93 12.12 6.45 11.91
C VAL A 93 11.42 6.13 13.22
N LEU A 94 10.39 6.90 13.57
CA LEU A 94 9.57 6.67 14.75
C LEU A 94 8.27 5.97 14.35
N ASN A 95 8.08 4.76 14.84
CA ASN A 95 6.83 4.01 14.90
C ASN A 95 6.48 3.81 16.38
N TYR A 96 6.34 4.91 17.11
CA TYR A 96 6.28 4.94 18.56
C TYR A 96 5.34 6.04 19.07
N ASP A 97 4.38 5.68 19.92
CA ASP A 97 3.49 6.64 20.60
C ASP A 97 3.37 6.35 22.08
N ALA A 98 4.04 7.16 22.91
CA ALA A 98 3.95 7.13 24.36
C ALA A 98 4.08 8.53 24.97
N PRO A 99 3.76 8.70 26.28
CA PRO A 99 3.76 10.02 26.91
C PRO A 99 5.13 10.72 26.94
N ASP A 100 6.14 10.08 27.48
CA ASP A 100 7.48 10.68 27.60
C ASP A 100 8.59 9.62 27.73
N TRP A 101 9.77 9.96 27.21
CA TRP A 101 11.02 9.29 27.50
C TRP A 101 11.78 9.96 28.65
N PRO A 102 12.73 9.25 29.30
CA PRO A 102 13.67 9.87 30.22
C PRO A 102 14.37 11.09 29.61
N LEU A 103 14.59 12.13 30.40
CA LEU A 103 15.16 13.39 29.93
C LEU A 103 16.49 13.21 29.17
N ALA A 104 17.37 12.32 29.65
CA ALA A 104 18.66 12.07 29.02
C ALA A 104 18.48 11.54 27.57
N LEU A 105 17.52 10.64 27.34
CA LEU A 105 17.24 10.07 26.02
C LEU A 105 16.64 11.14 25.09
N ARG A 106 15.69 11.94 25.60
CA ARG A 106 15.13 13.09 24.86
C ARG A 106 16.20 14.07 24.43
N THR A 107 17.09 14.42 25.35
CA THR A 107 18.22 15.33 25.06
C THR A 107 19.14 14.77 23.98
N GLN A 108 19.42 13.46 23.99
CA GLN A 108 20.25 12.81 22.97
C GLN A 108 19.59 12.85 21.60
N LEU A 109 18.30 12.55 21.50
CA LEU A 109 17.55 12.61 20.24
C LEU A 109 17.49 14.06 19.72
N GLU A 110 17.20 15.02 20.60
CA GLU A 110 17.17 16.43 20.22
C GLU A 110 18.52 16.90 19.66
N GLN A 111 19.62 16.58 20.32
CA GLN A 111 20.96 16.94 19.85
C GLN A 111 21.30 16.25 18.53
N TYR A 112 20.90 14.99 18.36
CA TYR A 112 21.09 14.28 17.10
C TYR A 112 20.41 15.01 15.93
N VAL A 113 19.13 15.36 16.08
CA VAL A 113 18.39 16.10 15.04
C VAL A 113 18.99 17.49 14.84
N LYS A 114 19.22 18.24 15.93
CA LYS A 114 19.77 19.60 15.87
C LYS A 114 21.12 19.67 15.14
N ASN A 115 21.92 18.61 15.23
CA ASN A 115 23.25 18.52 14.61
C ASN A 115 23.19 18.01 13.15
N GLY A 116 22.03 17.68 12.61
CA GLY A 116 21.85 17.32 11.21
C GLY A 116 21.35 15.91 10.95
N GLY A 117 21.03 15.14 12.00
CA GLY A 117 20.40 13.83 11.86
C GLY A 117 18.99 13.93 11.26
N GLY A 118 18.62 12.96 10.42
CA GLY A 118 17.29 12.86 9.83
C GLY A 118 16.28 12.28 10.81
N LEU A 119 15.05 12.79 10.80
CA LEU A 119 13.93 12.23 11.57
C LEU A 119 12.75 11.96 10.65
N VAL A 120 12.12 10.80 10.79
CA VAL A 120 10.89 10.40 10.10
C VAL A 120 9.84 10.07 11.15
N VAL A 121 8.69 10.71 11.06
CA VAL A 121 7.56 10.53 11.98
C VAL A 121 6.43 9.87 11.20
N VAL A 122 5.97 8.71 11.67
CA VAL A 122 4.96 7.91 10.98
C VAL A 122 3.71 7.83 11.82
N HIS A 123 2.61 8.31 11.28
CA HIS A 123 1.25 8.19 11.83
C HIS A 123 1.19 8.53 13.32
N ALA A 124 0.82 7.58 14.17
CA ALA A 124 0.65 7.78 15.62
C ALA A 124 1.90 8.31 16.34
N ALA A 125 3.06 8.30 15.72
CA ALA A 125 4.25 8.91 16.32
C ALA A 125 4.12 10.43 16.48
N ASP A 126 3.19 11.08 15.81
CA ASP A 126 2.88 12.50 16.01
C ASP A 126 2.09 12.78 17.31
N ASN A 127 1.55 11.74 17.94
CA ASN A 127 0.88 11.82 19.24
C ASN A 127 1.86 11.74 20.42
N ALA A 128 3.05 11.17 20.17
CA ALA A 128 4.06 10.96 21.20
C ALA A 128 4.50 12.27 21.86
N PHE A 129 5.01 12.14 23.07
CA PHE A 129 5.74 13.18 23.81
C PHE A 129 5.04 14.55 23.87
N PRO A 130 3.78 14.64 24.32
CA PRO A 130 2.99 15.88 24.29
C PRO A 130 3.64 17.02 25.09
N ASN A 131 4.37 16.69 26.15
CA ASN A 131 5.00 17.65 27.07
C ASN A 131 6.47 17.95 26.71
N TRP A 132 6.94 17.57 25.53
CA TRP A 132 8.29 17.86 25.07
C TRP A 132 8.28 18.94 23.96
N PRO A 133 8.53 20.24 24.33
CA PRO A 133 8.42 21.35 23.38
C PRO A 133 9.31 21.20 22.14
N ALA A 134 10.55 20.72 22.30
CA ALA A 134 11.45 20.52 21.17
C ALA A 134 10.92 19.47 20.19
N PHE A 135 10.31 18.37 20.69
CA PHE A 135 9.68 17.39 19.83
C PHE A 135 8.48 17.96 19.05
N ASN A 136 7.63 18.74 19.74
CA ASN A 136 6.50 19.40 19.08
C ASN A 136 6.96 20.40 18.01
N GLN A 137 8.11 21.06 18.18
CA GLN A 137 8.74 21.87 17.13
C GLN A 137 9.27 21.03 15.96
N MET A 138 9.88 19.85 16.26
CA MET A 138 10.38 18.95 15.21
C MET A 138 9.26 18.39 14.34
N ILE A 139 8.15 17.95 14.94
CA ILE A 139 7.03 17.34 14.19
C ILE A 139 6.08 18.37 13.58
N GLY A 140 6.07 19.61 14.08
CA GLY A 140 5.26 20.72 13.60
C GLY A 140 3.81 20.68 14.08
N ILE A 141 3.13 19.58 13.90
CA ILE A 141 1.75 19.33 14.34
C ILE A 141 1.64 17.91 14.90
N GLY A 142 0.72 17.70 15.85
CA GLY A 142 0.41 16.39 16.41
C GLY A 142 -0.97 16.38 17.03
N GLY A 143 -1.44 15.19 17.42
CA GLY A 143 -2.80 14.99 17.94
C GLY A 143 -2.84 14.42 19.34
N TRP A 144 -4.05 14.34 19.87
CA TRP A 144 -4.43 13.67 21.13
C TRP A 144 -3.57 14.03 22.35
N ARG A 145 -3.54 13.16 23.37
CA ARG A 145 -2.74 13.29 24.61
C ARG A 145 -2.78 14.69 25.23
N ASP A 146 -4.01 15.24 25.39
CA ASP A 146 -4.29 16.56 25.97
C ASP A 146 -3.76 17.77 25.17
N ARG A 147 -3.34 17.55 23.91
CA ARG A 147 -3.03 18.67 23.03
C ARG A 147 -4.29 19.52 22.78
N SER A 148 -4.12 20.83 22.84
CA SER A 148 -5.19 21.81 22.65
C SER A 148 -4.63 23.08 21.99
N GLU A 149 -5.38 24.19 22.00
CA GLU A 149 -4.90 25.48 21.55
C GLU A 149 -3.60 25.93 22.26
N LYS A 150 -3.31 25.39 23.44
CA LYS A 150 -2.05 25.65 24.17
C LYS A 150 -0.83 24.99 23.49
N SER A 151 -1.05 23.98 22.69
CA SER A 151 0.00 23.29 21.92
C SER A 151 0.33 24.01 20.61
N GLY A 152 -0.51 24.97 20.22
CA GLY A 152 -0.41 25.75 19.00
C GLY A 152 -1.70 25.77 18.17
N PRO A 153 -1.71 26.50 17.04
CA PRO A 153 -2.86 26.58 16.15
C PRO A 153 -3.16 25.25 15.48
N LEU A 154 -4.39 25.14 14.95
CA LEU A 154 -4.74 24.17 13.91
C LEU A 154 -4.10 24.60 12.58
N TRP A 155 -3.66 23.61 11.81
CA TRP A 155 -3.09 23.85 10.48
C TRP A 155 -3.87 23.05 9.44
N TYR A 156 -4.42 23.71 8.43
CA TYR A 156 -5.15 23.10 7.32
C TYR A 156 -5.06 23.96 6.06
N PHE A 157 -5.39 23.38 4.91
CA PHE A 157 -5.52 24.15 3.67
C PHE A 157 -6.96 24.61 3.46
N LYS A 158 -7.09 25.83 3.02
CA LYS A 158 -8.35 26.43 2.56
C LYS A 158 -8.07 27.34 1.38
N ASP A 159 -8.83 27.19 0.31
CA ASP A 159 -8.69 27.99 -0.91
C ASP A 159 -7.24 28.02 -1.44
N GLY A 160 -6.57 26.88 -1.41
CA GLY A 160 -5.18 26.69 -1.87
C GLY A 160 -4.10 27.31 -0.97
N LYS A 161 -4.45 27.78 0.24
CA LYS A 161 -3.52 28.40 1.19
C LYS A 161 -3.48 27.64 2.51
N LEU A 162 -2.29 27.57 3.09
CA LEU A 162 -2.10 27.06 4.45
C LEU A 162 -2.65 28.09 5.44
N VAL A 163 -3.57 27.65 6.31
CA VAL A 163 -4.23 28.44 7.33
C VAL A 163 -3.72 28.03 8.69
N SER A 164 -3.40 29.03 9.55
CA SER A 164 -3.14 28.88 10.96
C SER A 164 -4.35 29.38 11.74
N ASP A 165 -5.00 28.52 12.52
CA ASP A 165 -6.26 28.79 13.20
C ASP A 165 -6.10 28.58 14.72
N ASN A 166 -6.17 29.68 15.48
CA ASN A 166 -6.01 29.70 16.95
C ASN A 166 -7.33 29.44 17.71
N SER A 167 -8.39 28.98 17.03
CA SER A 167 -9.64 28.66 17.70
C SER A 167 -9.42 27.65 18.84
N PRO A 168 -10.06 27.82 20.01
CA PRO A 168 -9.92 26.91 21.13
C PRO A 168 -10.49 25.53 20.81
N GLY A 169 -9.94 24.49 21.45
CA GLY A 169 -10.44 23.14 21.34
C GLY A 169 -9.34 22.08 21.36
N PRO A 170 -9.72 20.80 21.42
CA PRO A 170 -8.79 19.69 21.43
C PRO A 170 -8.05 19.52 20.11
N SER A 171 -7.01 18.70 20.13
CA SER A 171 -6.28 18.26 18.95
C SER A 171 -6.51 16.79 18.68
N GLY A 172 -6.50 16.42 17.40
CA GLY A 172 -6.62 15.07 16.93
C GLY A 172 -8.06 14.59 16.77
N SER A 173 -8.42 14.23 15.58
CA SER A 173 -9.66 13.55 15.21
C SER A 173 -9.46 12.76 13.93
N HIS A 174 -10.29 11.77 13.68
CA HIS A 174 -10.38 11.05 12.41
C HIS A 174 -11.80 10.51 12.19
N GLY A 175 -12.14 10.18 10.95
CA GLY A 175 -13.36 9.45 10.60
C GLY A 175 -13.17 7.93 10.63
N ALA A 176 -14.04 7.21 9.94
CA ALA A 176 -13.82 5.79 9.67
C ALA A 176 -12.64 5.61 8.70
N ARG A 177 -11.95 4.49 8.80
CA ARG A 177 -10.87 4.11 7.86
C ARG A 177 -11.46 3.83 6.49
N LEU A 178 -11.22 4.74 5.56
CA LEU A 178 -11.67 4.68 4.16
C LEU A 178 -10.50 5.07 3.25
N PRO A 179 -10.49 4.63 1.98
CA PRO A 179 -9.60 5.21 0.98
C PRO A 179 -9.88 6.70 0.80
N TYR A 180 -8.84 7.49 0.59
CA TYR A 180 -8.97 8.91 0.33
C TYR A 180 -7.97 9.42 -0.69
N LEU A 181 -8.32 10.52 -1.36
CA LEU A 181 -7.47 11.16 -2.34
C LEU A 181 -6.41 12.02 -1.63
N VAL A 182 -5.15 11.79 -1.93
CA VAL A 182 -4.01 12.63 -1.50
C VAL A 182 -3.69 13.61 -2.62
N GLU A 183 -3.60 14.89 -2.31
CA GLU A 183 -3.31 15.97 -3.25
C GLU A 183 -1.97 16.63 -2.96
N ALA A 184 -1.10 16.71 -3.95
CA ALA A 184 0.21 17.36 -3.86
C ALA A 184 0.07 18.88 -3.69
N ARG A 185 0.73 19.44 -2.68
CA ARG A 185 0.79 20.90 -2.42
C ARG A 185 2.15 21.51 -2.77
N SER A 186 3.21 20.70 -2.76
CA SER A 186 4.58 21.13 -3.05
C SER A 186 5.24 20.25 -4.11
N PRO A 187 4.77 20.26 -5.38
CA PRO A 187 5.20 19.31 -6.42
C PRO A 187 6.67 19.45 -6.83
N THR A 188 7.31 20.57 -6.52
CA THR A 188 8.73 20.83 -6.83
C THR A 188 9.68 20.31 -5.74
N HIS A 189 9.17 19.96 -4.55
CA HIS A 189 9.99 19.43 -3.47
C HIS A 189 10.60 18.08 -3.88
N PRO A 190 11.88 17.76 -3.55
CA PRO A 190 12.53 16.51 -3.95
C PRO A 190 11.70 15.25 -3.69
N ILE A 191 11.03 15.16 -2.55
CA ILE A 191 10.16 14.02 -2.19
C ILE A 191 9.00 13.88 -3.20
N MET A 192 8.41 14.99 -3.64
CA MET A 192 7.20 15.02 -4.48
C MET A 192 7.49 15.04 -5.97
N LYS A 193 8.73 15.36 -6.35
CA LYS A 193 9.10 15.54 -7.77
C LYS A 193 8.81 14.29 -8.60
N GLY A 194 7.98 14.46 -9.64
CA GLY A 194 7.57 13.39 -10.55
C GLY A 194 6.40 12.52 -10.06
N LEU A 195 5.89 12.72 -8.85
CA LEU A 195 4.64 12.12 -8.41
C LEU A 195 3.44 12.78 -9.13
N PRO A 196 2.31 12.08 -9.30
CA PRO A 196 1.07 12.67 -9.79
C PRO A 196 0.61 13.84 -8.90
N HIS A 197 -0.21 14.74 -9.45
CA HIS A 197 -0.83 15.81 -8.67
C HIS A 197 -1.75 15.28 -7.57
N ALA A 198 -2.42 14.17 -7.84
CA ALA A 198 -3.29 13.48 -6.89
C ALA A 198 -3.23 11.97 -7.10
N TRP A 199 -3.41 11.21 -6.02
CA TRP A 199 -3.47 9.74 -6.05
C TRP A 199 -4.32 9.19 -4.92
N MET A 200 -4.91 8.03 -5.13
CA MET A 200 -5.70 7.34 -4.13
C MET A 200 -4.81 6.63 -3.12
N HIS A 201 -5.00 6.92 -1.85
CA HIS A 201 -4.42 6.18 -0.74
C HIS A 201 -5.35 5.04 -0.31
N ALA A 202 -4.77 4.00 0.30
CA ALA A 202 -5.52 2.87 0.87
C ALA A 202 -6.48 3.31 1.99
N SER A 203 -7.31 2.37 2.47
CA SER A 203 -8.11 2.61 3.68
C SER A 203 -7.21 2.90 4.87
N ASP A 204 -7.34 4.08 5.43
CA ASP A 204 -6.52 4.59 6.52
C ASP A 204 -7.30 5.57 7.40
N GLU A 205 -6.77 5.93 8.55
CA GLU A 205 -7.27 7.01 9.38
C GLU A 205 -6.75 8.34 8.85
N LEU A 206 -7.63 9.12 8.21
CA LEU A 206 -7.25 10.48 7.87
C LEU A 206 -7.26 11.35 9.14
N TYR A 207 -6.08 11.64 9.66
CA TYR A 207 -5.93 12.53 10.81
C TYR A 207 -6.33 13.96 10.46
N ALA A 208 -7.05 14.57 11.37
CA ALA A 208 -7.58 15.93 11.23
C ALA A 208 -7.48 16.67 12.55
N THR A 209 -7.66 17.98 12.51
CA THR A 209 -7.58 18.88 13.68
C THR A 209 -6.23 18.80 14.43
N LEU A 210 -5.14 18.47 13.74
CA LEU A 210 -3.82 18.46 14.35
C LEU A 210 -3.35 19.86 14.71
N ARG A 211 -2.68 19.99 15.86
CA ARG A 211 -2.19 21.26 16.40
C ARG A 211 -0.69 21.21 16.68
N GLY A 212 -0.09 22.34 16.60
CA GLY A 212 1.31 22.50 16.97
C GLY A 212 1.89 23.82 16.52
N PRO A 213 3.14 24.11 16.86
CA PRO A 213 3.79 25.37 16.49
C PRO A 213 3.85 25.59 14.98
N GLY A 214 3.99 24.52 14.18
CA GLY A 214 4.03 24.58 12.71
C GLY A 214 5.14 25.45 12.14
N GLU A 215 6.10 25.88 12.95
CA GLU A 215 7.24 26.68 12.53
C GLU A 215 8.10 25.91 11.52
N ASN A 216 8.50 26.59 10.45
CA ASN A 216 9.31 26.00 9.37
C ASN A 216 8.69 24.76 8.70
N MET A 217 7.37 24.57 8.80
CA MET A 217 6.63 23.48 8.16
C MET A 217 6.34 23.81 6.69
N THR A 218 6.70 22.90 5.82
CA THR A 218 6.25 22.90 4.43
C THR A 218 5.33 21.70 4.22
N VAL A 219 4.05 21.95 3.92
CA VAL A 219 3.10 20.89 3.62
C VAL A 219 3.34 20.37 2.21
N LEU A 220 3.62 19.08 2.08
CA LEU A 220 3.88 18.40 0.83
C LEU A 220 2.59 17.93 0.15
N ALA A 221 1.65 17.42 0.95
CA ALA A 221 0.35 16.94 0.47
C ALA A 221 -0.73 17.07 1.56
N THR A 222 -1.97 17.08 1.11
CA THR A 222 -3.18 17.11 1.95
C THR A 222 -4.17 16.06 1.49
N ALA A 223 -5.16 15.76 2.35
CA ALA A 223 -6.35 15.03 1.95
C ALA A 223 -7.60 15.72 2.51
N HIS A 224 -8.72 15.63 1.78
CA HIS A 224 -9.99 16.24 2.18
C HIS A 224 -10.67 15.41 3.27
N SER A 225 -10.89 16.00 4.43
CA SER A 225 -11.58 15.37 5.56
C SER A 225 -13.09 15.51 5.39
N ASP A 226 -13.73 14.52 4.73
CA ASP A 226 -15.14 14.58 4.32
C ASP A 226 -16.09 14.61 5.52
N PRO A 227 -16.97 15.63 5.65
CA PRO A 227 -17.99 15.71 6.69
C PRO A 227 -18.93 14.50 6.75
N LYS A 228 -19.17 13.83 5.62
CA LYS A 228 -19.96 12.58 5.57
C LYS A 228 -19.30 11.43 6.35
N ASN A 229 -17.98 11.50 6.54
CA ASN A 229 -17.19 10.56 7.35
C ASN A 229 -16.74 11.19 8.68
N LYS A 230 -17.56 12.01 9.30
CA LYS A 230 -17.25 12.76 10.55
C LYS A 230 -16.02 13.68 10.40
N GLY A 231 -15.68 14.06 9.19
CA GLY A 231 -14.55 14.92 8.88
C GLY A 231 -14.86 16.40 9.11
N THR A 232 -13.81 17.21 8.99
CA THR A 232 -13.82 18.65 9.27
C THR A 232 -14.34 19.51 8.11
N GLY A 233 -14.44 18.96 6.90
CA GLY A 233 -14.68 19.69 5.65
C GLY A 233 -13.47 20.50 5.19
N ARG A 234 -12.27 20.20 5.69
CA ARG A 234 -11.02 20.89 5.39
C ARG A 234 -10.05 19.94 4.68
N ASP A 235 -9.05 20.50 4.01
CA ASP A 235 -7.93 19.74 3.47
C ASP A 235 -6.85 19.69 4.56
N GLU A 236 -6.73 18.54 5.20
CA GLU A 236 -5.81 18.33 6.32
C GLU A 236 -4.43 17.90 5.81
N PRO A 237 -3.32 18.38 6.43
CA PRO A 237 -1.97 17.96 6.07
C PRO A 237 -1.78 16.45 6.27
N SER A 238 -1.40 15.74 5.20
CA SER A 238 -1.09 14.29 5.25
C SER A 238 0.41 14.00 5.20
N MET A 239 1.18 14.91 4.59
CA MET A 239 2.64 14.84 4.56
C MET A 239 3.24 16.23 4.66
N MET A 240 4.33 16.34 5.41
CA MET A 240 5.05 17.60 5.60
C MET A 240 6.54 17.38 5.84
N VAL A 241 7.30 18.43 5.64
CA VAL A 241 8.72 18.49 6.00
C VAL A 241 9.00 19.71 6.87
N LEU A 242 9.97 19.54 7.76
CA LEU A 242 10.41 20.59 8.68
C LEU A 242 11.94 20.57 8.80
N ASN A 243 12.47 21.62 9.38
CA ASN A 243 13.87 21.69 9.82
C ASN A 243 13.93 21.99 11.31
N TYR A 244 14.84 21.32 12.01
CA TYR A 244 15.18 21.61 13.40
C TYR A 244 16.70 21.68 13.56
N GLY A 245 17.24 22.86 13.79
CA GLY A 245 18.66 23.10 13.65
C GLY A 245 19.16 22.79 12.24
N LYS A 246 20.07 21.82 12.10
CA LYS A 246 20.56 21.33 10.80
C LYS A 246 19.80 20.08 10.33
N GLY A 247 18.99 19.46 11.19
CA GLY A 247 18.25 18.24 10.90
C GLY A 247 17.08 18.47 9.98
N LYS A 248 16.72 17.44 9.24
CA LYS A 248 15.59 17.40 8.33
C LYS A 248 14.58 16.40 8.82
N ILE A 249 13.33 16.79 8.84
CA ILE A 249 12.24 15.97 9.34
C ILE A 249 11.23 15.73 8.22
N PHE A 250 10.91 14.47 7.96
CA PHE A 250 9.75 14.07 7.16
C PHE A 250 8.68 13.52 8.10
N HIS A 251 7.48 14.05 8.01
CA HIS A 251 6.34 13.65 8.82
C HIS A 251 5.18 13.26 7.92
N THR A 252 4.64 12.08 8.12
CA THR A 252 3.42 11.58 7.46
C THR A 252 2.40 11.16 8.51
N THR A 253 1.15 11.62 8.36
CA THR A 253 0.02 11.22 9.21
C THR A 253 -0.64 9.93 8.74
N MET A 254 -0.20 9.39 7.60
CA MET A 254 -0.67 8.11 7.03
C MET A 254 0.04 6.94 7.69
N GLY A 255 -0.60 5.75 7.71
CA GLY A 255 0.05 4.50 8.10
C GLY A 255 -0.48 3.83 9.35
N HIS A 256 -1.80 3.88 9.61
CA HIS A 256 -2.43 3.31 10.80
C HIS A 256 -2.18 1.80 10.97
N ASP A 257 -2.24 1.04 9.89
CA ASP A 257 -2.09 -0.40 9.90
C ASP A 257 -1.38 -0.92 8.64
N VAL A 258 -1.15 -2.24 8.58
CA VAL A 258 -0.46 -2.88 7.46
C VAL A 258 -1.21 -2.67 6.13
N ALA A 259 -2.54 -2.54 6.15
CA ALA A 259 -3.32 -2.27 4.94
C ALA A 259 -3.00 -0.88 4.38
N ALA A 260 -2.90 0.13 5.24
CA ALA A 260 -2.48 1.48 4.87
C ALA A 260 -1.02 1.51 4.40
N LEU A 261 -0.12 0.84 5.13
CA LEU A 261 1.30 0.73 4.81
C LEU A 261 1.55 0.05 3.46
N SER A 262 0.78 -0.96 3.10
CA SER A 262 0.93 -1.70 1.83
C SER A 262 0.65 -0.87 0.57
N CYS A 263 0.12 0.36 0.70
CA CYS A 263 -0.13 1.27 -0.42
C CYS A 263 1.18 1.73 -1.06
N VAL A 264 1.33 1.52 -2.38
CA VAL A 264 2.55 1.93 -3.12
C VAL A 264 2.81 3.44 -3.01
N GLY A 265 1.76 4.25 -2.90
CA GLY A 265 1.88 5.69 -2.66
C GLY A 265 2.52 6.00 -1.31
N PHE A 266 2.10 5.28 -0.24
CA PHE A 266 2.71 5.39 1.08
C PHE A 266 4.18 4.94 1.05
N ILE A 267 4.46 3.73 0.55
CA ILE A 267 5.80 3.15 0.48
C ILE A 267 6.76 4.10 -0.25
N THR A 268 6.36 4.57 -1.42
CA THR A 268 7.19 5.48 -2.23
C THR A 268 7.50 6.78 -1.49
N THR A 269 6.52 7.37 -0.81
CA THR A 269 6.71 8.63 -0.08
C THR A 269 7.50 8.44 1.21
N LEU A 270 7.33 7.31 1.91
CA LEU A 270 8.16 6.93 3.07
C LEU A 270 9.63 6.75 2.68
N GLN A 271 9.90 5.99 1.63
CA GLN A 271 11.27 5.75 1.13
C GLN A 271 11.94 7.05 0.73
N ARG A 272 11.27 7.89 -0.07
CA ARG A 272 11.79 9.18 -0.53
C ARG A 272 11.92 10.19 0.61
N GLY A 273 10.98 10.18 1.56
CA GLY A 273 11.03 11.00 2.77
C GLY A 273 12.21 10.65 3.66
N THR A 274 12.47 9.35 3.84
CA THR A 274 13.60 8.84 4.62
C THR A 274 14.93 9.16 3.93
N GLU A 275 15.04 8.98 2.62
CA GLU A 275 16.23 9.35 1.86
C GLU A 275 16.52 10.85 1.97
N TRP A 276 15.47 11.68 1.81
CA TRP A 276 15.60 13.12 1.92
C TRP A 276 15.99 13.56 3.34
N ALA A 277 15.39 12.98 4.37
CA ALA A 277 15.73 13.28 5.75
C ALA A 277 17.20 12.95 6.06
N ALA A 278 17.69 11.82 5.53
CA ALA A 278 19.07 11.36 5.73
C ALA A 278 20.12 12.15 4.92
N THR A 279 19.79 12.60 3.70
CA THR A 279 20.78 13.09 2.73
C THR A 279 20.52 14.51 2.21
N GLY A 280 19.29 14.98 2.32
CA GLY A 280 18.82 16.23 1.71
C GLY A 280 18.40 16.10 0.25
N GLY A 281 18.54 14.92 -0.37
CA GLY A 281 18.18 14.63 -1.75
C GLY A 281 17.30 13.41 -1.89
N VAL A 282 16.81 13.14 -3.11
CA VAL A 282 16.06 11.94 -3.48
C VAL A 282 16.58 11.41 -4.81
N SER A 283 17.06 10.18 -4.81
CA SER A 283 17.55 9.47 -5.99
C SER A 283 16.52 8.49 -6.56
N GLN A 284 15.55 8.08 -5.75
CA GLN A 284 14.55 7.08 -6.10
C GLN A 284 13.57 7.59 -7.14
N LYS A 285 13.32 6.76 -8.14
CA LYS A 285 12.32 7.02 -9.18
C LYS A 285 10.92 6.73 -8.67
N VAL A 286 9.92 7.33 -9.31
CA VAL A 286 8.52 6.94 -9.12
C VAL A 286 8.32 5.57 -9.75
N PRO A 287 7.79 4.57 -9.02
CA PRO A 287 7.55 3.24 -9.58
C PRO A 287 6.41 3.28 -10.60
N ALA A 288 6.45 2.34 -11.57
CA ALA A 288 5.47 2.30 -12.66
C ALA A 288 4.03 1.97 -12.18
N ASP A 289 3.93 1.31 -11.05
CA ASP A 289 2.68 0.94 -10.38
C ASP A 289 2.26 1.94 -9.29
N PHE A 290 2.78 3.17 -9.31
CA PHE A 290 2.31 4.23 -8.42
C PHE A 290 0.80 4.45 -8.60
N PRO A 291 0.00 4.63 -7.51
CA PRO A 291 -1.44 4.76 -7.62
C PRO A 291 -1.86 5.98 -8.45
N THR A 292 -3.04 5.88 -9.07
CA THR A 292 -3.68 6.98 -9.79
C THR A 292 -4.69 7.71 -8.88
N ALA A 293 -5.34 8.76 -9.38
CA ALA A 293 -6.41 9.44 -8.66
C ALA A 293 -7.66 8.55 -8.43
N ASP A 294 -7.82 7.49 -9.22
CA ASP A 294 -9.00 6.63 -9.20
C ASP A 294 -8.73 5.24 -8.63
N THR A 295 -7.45 4.85 -8.49
CA THR A 295 -7.08 3.47 -8.17
C THR A 295 -5.96 3.43 -7.14
N VAL A 296 -6.15 2.65 -6.08
CA VAL A 296 -5.09 2.29 -5.14
C VAL A 296 -4.21 1.20 -5.75
N SER A 297 -2.92 1.25 -5.47
CA SER A 297 -1.96 0.19 -5.79
C SER A 297 -1.31 -0.33 -4.50
N TYR A 298 -1.12 -1.64 -4.38
CA TYR A 298 -0.65 -2.29 -3.16
C TYR A 298 0.59 -3.17 -3.41
N ARG A 299 1.46 -3.28 -2.42
CA ARG A 299 2.47 -4.35 -2.30
C ARG A 299 1.87 -5.53 -1.54
N VAL A 300 1.70 -6.64 -2.24
CA VAL A 300 1.07 -7.86 -1.71
C VAL A 300 1.88 -8.44 -0.56
N ASP A 301 3.21 -8.49 -0.69
CA ASP A 301 4.11 -9.08 0.30
C ASP A 301 4.00 -8.41 1.68
N ILE A 302 3.71 -7.10 1.73
CA ILE A 302 3.51 -6.39 2.99
C ILE A 302 2.15 -6.74 3.59
N ALA A 303 1.12 -6.79 2.76
CA ALA A 303 -0.20 -7.18 3.21
C ALA A 303 -0.22 -8.59 3.82
N GLU A 304 0.62 -9.51 3.33
CA GLU A 304 0.77 -10.88 3.86
C GLU A 304 1.52 -10.95 5.19
N MET A 305 2.17 -9.87 5.63
CA MET A 305 2.82 -9.81 6.95
C MET A 305 1.85 -9.68 8.12
N ASP A 306 0.61 -9.26 7.88
CA ASP A 306 -0.41 -9.18 8.93
C ASP A 306 -0.94 -10.58 9.26
N PRO A 307 -0.79 -11.10 10.52
CA PRO A 307 -1.38 -12.38 10.93
C PRO A 307 -2.91 -12.40 10.86
N ALA A 308 -3.58 -11.26 10.94
CA ALA A 308 -4.98 -11.15 10.58
C ALA A 308 -5.15 -11.45 9.08
N PHE A 309 -4.19 -11.18 8.21
CA PHE A 309 -4.11 -11.68 6.84
C PHE A 309 -3.87 -13.20 6.79
N ALA A 310 -3.11 -13.76 7.71
CA ALA A 310 -2.89 -15.20 7.80
C ALA A 310 -4.05 -15.97 8.43
N ASN A 311 -4.93 -15.31 9.21
CA ASN A 311 -5.99 -15.93 10.02
C ASN A 311 -7.44 -15.67 9.54
N GLY A 312 -7.66 -15.40 8.24
CA GLY A 312 -8.98 -15.51 7.61
C GLY A 312 -9.79 -14.23 7.36
N ALA A 313 -9.56 -13.09 8.02
CA ALA A 313 -10.24 -11.83 7.67
C ALA A 313 -9.70 -11.17 6.37
N PRO A 314 -8.48 -11.40 5.98
CA PRO A 314 -7.83 -10.76 4.83
C PRO A 314 -7.77 -11.59 3.56
N VAL A 315 -8.13 -12.84 3.58
CA VAL A 315 -8.28 -13.60 2.35
C VAL A 315 -9.36 -12.95 1.47
N ALA A 316 -10.37 -12.33 2.08
CA ALA A 316 -11.30 -11.46 1.36
C ALA A 316 -10.60 -10.28 0.65
N ASN A 317 -9.54 -9.73 1.22
CA ASN A 317 -8.76 -8.64 0.60
C ASN A 317 -7.81 -9.16 -0.49
N VAL A 318 -7.17 -10.32 -0.27
CA VAL A 318 -6.40 -11.02 -1.32
C VAL A 318 -7.34 -11.39 -2.46
N PHE A 319 -8.50 -11.98 -2.14
CA PHE A 319 -9.54 -12.27 -3.12
C PHE A 319 -9.97 -11.01 -3.88
N ASN A 320 -10.24 -9.89 -3.22
CA ASN A 320 -10.64 -8.65 -3.88
C ASN A 320 -9.61 -8.12 -4.87
N ARG A 321 -8.31 -8.29 -4.60
CA ARG A 321 -7.23 -7.91 -5.53
C ARG A 321 -7.11 -8.84 -6.73
N LEU A 322 -7.27 -10.14 -6.51
CA LEU A 322 -7.16 -11.14 -7.55
C LEU A 322 -8.44 -11.27 -8.37
N ALA A 323 -9.58 -10.85 -7.82
CA ALA A 323 -10.87 -10.94 -8.48
C ALA A 323 -10.94 -10.12 -9.77
N ASP A 324 -10.40 -8.89 -9.79
CA ASP A 324 -10.43 -8.05 -11.00
C ASP A 324 -9.52 -8.60 -12.12
N PRO A 325 -8.26 -9.01 -11.87
CA PRO A 325 -7.45 -9.76 -12.82
C PRO A 325 -8.11 -11.06 -13.30
N ALA A 326 -8.75 -11.82 -12.40
CA ALA A 326 -9.44 -13.06 -12.74
C ALA A 326 -10.64 -12.80 -13.66
N LEU A 327 -11.47 -11.81 -13.36
CA LEU A 327 -12.59 -11.40 -14.21
C LEU A 327 -12.12 -10.83 -15.56
N ALA A 328 -10.98 -10.12 -15.59
CA ALA A 328 -10.36 -9.67 -16.83
C ALA A 328 -9.90 -10.85 -17.71
N ALA A 329 -9.27 -11.88 -17.12
CA ALA A 329 -8.88 -13.09 -17.81
C ALA A 329 -10.11 -13.87 -18.36
N MET A 330 -11.18 -13.94 -17.57
CA MET A 330 -12.45 -14.52 -18.01
C MET A 330 -13.05 -13.75 -19.19
N ARG A 331 -13.04 -12.41 -19.14
CA ARG A 331 -13.50 -11.57 -20.27
C ARG A 331 -12.66 -11.81 -21.53
N ALA A 332 -11.35 -11.83 -21.41
CA ALA A 332 -10.45 -12.08 -22.53
C ALA A 332 -10.74 -13.45 -23.17
N ARG A 333 -10.88 -14.50 -22.33
CA ARG A 333 -11.16 -15.84 -22.81
C ARG A 333 -12.53 -15.97 -23.46
N ALA A 334 -13.55 -15.32 -22.91
CA ALA A 334 -14.88 -15.25 -23.53
C ALA A 334 -14.83 -14.54 -24.90
N GLY A 335 -14.05 -13.46 -25.01
CA GLY A 335 -13.80 -12.76 -26.27
C GLY A 335 -13.14 -13.64 -27.33
N GLU A 336 -12.11 -14.43 -26.97
CA GLU A 336 -11.46 -15.41 -27.87
C GLU A 336 -12.45 -16.49 -28.39
N LEU A 337 -13.40 -16.87 -27.55
CA LEU A 337 -14.43 -17.87 -27.89
C LEU A 337 -15.64 -17.26 -28.59
N GLY A 338 -15.71 -15.93 -28.73
CA GLY A 338 -16.81 -15.22 -29.34
C GLY A 338 -18.14 -15.32 -28.57
N ILE A 339 -18.07 -15.52 -27.22
CA ILE A 339 -19.25 -15.66 -26.37
C ILE A 339 -19.37 -14.47 -25.40
N GLY A 340 -20.60 -14.13 -25.06
CA GLY A 340 -20.95 -13.17 -24.03
C GLY A 340 -21.77 -13.83 -22.92
N GLY A 341 -21.76 -13.22 -21.72
CA GLY A 341 -22.46 -13.76 -20.56
C GLY A 341 -22.05 -13.09 -19.27
N VAL A 342 -22.12 -13.80 -18.16
CA VAL A 342 -21.75 -13.32 -16.84
C VAL A 342 -20.66 -14.20 -16.23
N ALA A 343 -19.58 -13.57 -15.84
CA ALA A 343 -18.48 -14.15 -15.06
C ALA A 343 -18.71 -13.87 -13.57
N VAL A 344 -18.51 -14.86 -12.73
CA VAL A 344 -18.52 -14.76 -11.26
C VAL A 344 -17.25 -15.41 -10.74
N VAL A 345 -16.57 -14.76 -9.81
CA VAL A 345 -15.52 -15.35 -8.99
C VAL A 345 -15.92 -15.24 -7.53
N ALA A 346 -15.60 -16.24 -6.71
CA ALA A 346 -15.89 -16.23 -5.30
C ALA A 346 -14.81 -16.97 -4.50
N TYR A 347 -14.75 -16.67 -3.21
CA TYR A 347 -13.91 -17.31 -2.22
C TYR A 347 -14.68 -17.48 -0.91
N PHE A 348 -14.53 -18.60 -0.25
CA PHE A 348 -14.92 -18.80 1.13
C PHE A 348 -13.83 -19.54 1.91
N ASP A 349 -13.70 -19.20 3.20
CA ASP A 349 -12.71 -19.76 4.11
C ASP A 349 -13.18 -21.07 4.76
N GLY A 350 -12.21 -21.95 5.10
CA GLY A 350 -12.47 -23.23 5.77
C GLY A 350 -13.09 -24.30 4.89
N ASP A 351 -13.52 -25.42 5.53
CA ASP A 351 -14.04 -26.61 4.87
C ASP A 351 -15.53 -26.55 4.52
N LYS A 352 -16.25 -25.57 5.06
CA LYS A 352 -17.69 -25.38 4.85
C LYS A 352 -18.01 -23.90 4.74
N ILE A 353 -18.81 -23.56 3.74
CA ILE A 353 -19.25 -22.19 3.54
C ILE A 353 -20.09 -21.71 4.72
N GLN A 354 -19.69 -20.59 5.34
CA GLN A 354 -20.46 -19.81 6.31
C GLN A 354 -20.73 -18.40 5.77
N SER A 355 -19.79 -17.88 5.02
CA SER A 355 -19.86 -16.62 4.30
C SER A 355 -18.94 -16.71 3.10
N TRP A 356 -19.12 -15.87 2.08
CA TRP A 356 -18.20 -15.77 0.97
C TRP A 356 -17.99 -14.34 0.53
N SER A 357 -16.84 -14.08 -0.12
CA SER A 357 -16.60 -12.88 -0.92
C SER A 357 -16.82 -13.23 -2.39
N SER A 358 -17.51 -12.38 -3.16
CA SER A 358 -17.67 -12.58 -4.60
C SER A 358 -17.63 -11.28 -5.39
N LYS A 359 -17.14 -11.39 -6.62
CA LYS A 359 -17.26 -10.33 -7.65
C LYS A 359 -17.82 -10.91 -8.94
N MET A 360 -18.45 -10.05 -9.73
CA MET A 360 -19.00 -10.44 -11.03
C MET A 360 -18.66 -9.42 -12.11
N LEU A 361 -18.73 -9.87 -13.36
CA LEU A 361 -18.54 -9.06 -14.54
C LEU A 361 -19.50 -9.46 -15.65
N VAL A 362 -20.18 -8.49 -16.24
CA VAL A 362 -20.96 -8.70 -17.46
C VAL A 362 -20.04 -8.63 -18.68
N VAL A 363 -20.03 -9.68 -19.48
CA VAL A 363 -19.30 -9.78 -20.74
C VAL A 363 -20.31 -9.73 -21.89
N GLY A 364 -20.53 -8.54 -22.42
CA GLY A 364 -21.47 -8.31 -23.52
C GLY A 364 -22.94 -8.32 -23.12
N ARG A 365 -23.45 -9.37 -22.47
CA ARG A 365 -24.87 -9.49 -22.11
C ARG A 365 -25.08 -10.14 -20.75
N MET A 366 -26.10 -9.71 -20.02
CA MET A 366 -26.46 -10.24 -18.69
C MET A 366 -27.61 -11.24 -18.75
N ARG A 367 -28.38 -11.26 -19.86
CA ARG A 367 -29.55 -12.12 -20.06
C ARG A 367 -29.74 -12.46 -21.53
N ASP A 368 -30.45 -13.51 -21.77
CA ASP A 368 -31.09 -13.80 -23.06
C ASP A 368 -32.58 -13.49 -22.93
N ASP A 369 -33.08 -12.64 -23.81
CA ASP A 369 -34.48 -12.22 -23.76
C ASP A 369 -35.40 -13.39 -24.20
N PRO A 370 -36.61 -13.53 -23.63
CA PRO A 370 -37.57 -14.54 -24.01
C PRO A 370 -38.01 -14.34 -25.45
N SER A 371 -38.29 -15.45 -26.14
CA SER A 371 -38.86 -15.48 -27.48
C SER A 371 -40.21 -16.21 -27.46
N GLN A 372 -40.85 -16.37 -28.62
CA GLN A 372 -42.10 -17.16 -28.73
C GLN A 372 -41.89 -18.64 -28.40
N THR A 373 -40.66 -19.13 -28.52
CA THR A 373 -40.33 -20.56 -28.33
C THR A 373 -39.47 -20.81 -27.10
N GLU A 374 -38.86 -19.79 -26.51
CA GLU A 374 -37.94 -19.94 -25.38
C GLU A 374 -38.22 -18.93 -24.25
N LYS A 375 -38.08 -19.37 -23.01
CA LYS A 375 -38.34 -18.56 -21.81
C LYS A 375 -37.30 -17.48 -21.60
N GLY A 376 -36.17 -17.49 -22.32
CA GLY A 376 -35.02 -16.67 -22.04
C GLY A 376 -34.22 -17.16 -20.83
N ALA A 377 -33.12 -16.49 -20.51
CA ALA A 377 -32.24 -16.87 -19.42
C ALA A 377 -31.68 -15.64 -18.66
N ASN A 378 -31.70 -15.67 -17.34
CA ASN A 378 -30.99 -14.74 -16.49
C ASN A 378 -29.58 -15.29 -16.23
N LEU A 379 -28.61 -14.88 -17.06
CA LEU A 379 -27.23 -15.39 -17.00
C LEU A 379 -26.52 -15.06 -15.68
N LEU A 380 -26.87 -13.93 -15.05
CA LEU A 380 -26.37 -13.58 -13.73
C LEU A 380 -26.85 -14.59 -12.66
N GLY A 381 -28.17 -14.87 -12.65
CA GLY A 381 -28.72 -15.85 -11.71
C GLY A 381 -28.14 -17.25 -11.93
N ILE A 382 -27.96 -17.67 -13.18
CA ILE A 382 -27.37 -18.99 -13.53
C ILE A 382 -25.89 -19.05 -13.09
N ALA A 383 -25.08 -18.01 -13.31
CA ALA A 383 -23.69 -18.00 -12.91
C ALA A 383 -23.55 -18.12 -11.38
N TYR A 384 -24.37 -17.38 -10.61
CA TYR A 384 -24.41 -17.52 -9.15
C TYR A 384 -24.97 -18.86 -8.68
N ALA A 385 -25.95 -19.45 -9.36
CA ALA A 385 -26.47 -20.79 -9.05
C ALA A 385 -25.36 -21.86 -9.22
N LYS A 386 -24.55 -21.78 -10.29
CA LYS A 386 -23.36 -22.63 -10.46
C LYS A 386 -22.37 -22.45 -9.31
N ALA A 387 -22.10 -21.21 -8.91
CA ALA A 387 -21.20 -20.92 -7.80
C ALA A 387 -21.74 -21.47 -6.46
N ALA A 388 -23.03 -21.33 -6.20
CA ALA A 388 -23.69 -21.86 -5.00
C ALA A 388 -23.65 -23.40 -4.94
N GLU A 389 -23.94 -24.09 -6.06
CA GLU A 389 -23.82 -25.54 -6.16
C GLU A 389 -22.40 -26.01 -5.82
N MET A 390 -21.38 -25.33 -6.34
CA MET A 390 -19.97 -25.65 -6.06
C MET A 390 -19.61 -25.44 -4.61
N ALA A 391 -20.08 -24.37 -4.00
CA ALA A 391 -19.82 -24.07 -2.60
C ALA A 391 -20.45 -25.10 -1.63
N ASP A 392 -21.61 -25.69 -1.98
CA ASP A 392 -22.26 -26.74 -1.21
C ASP A 392 -21.61 -28.13 -1.44
N THR A 393 -21.29 -28.42 -2.70
CA THR A 393 -20.85 -29.78 -3.08
C THR A 393 -19.35 -29.99 -3.08
N LEU A 394 -18.57 -28.90 -3.09
CA LEU A 394 -17.11 -28.87 -3.25
C LEU A 394 -16.64 -29.58 -4.53
N LYS A 395 -17.48 -29.56 -5.57
CA LYS A 395 -17.23 -30.14 -6.89
C LYS A 395 -17.57 -29.12 -7.98
N ASP A 396 -16.97 -29.27 -9.15
CA ASP A 396 -17.31 -28.47 -10.32
C ASP A 396 -18.81 -28.51 -10.58
N SER A 397 -19.43 -27.42 -11.03
CA SER A 397 -20.85 -27.33 -11.24
C SER A 397 -21.34 -28.39 -12.24
N GLY A 398 -22.48 -29.02 -11.96
CA GLY A 398 -23.05 -30.09 -12.76
C GLY A 398 -22.35 -31.46 -12.64
N THR A 399 -21.38 -31.60 -11.71
CA THR A 399 -20.64 -32.87 -11.52
C THR A 399 -20.85 -33.52 -10.16
N SER A 400 -21.76 -32.97 -9.33
CA SER A 400 -21.99 -33.40 -7.96
C SER A 400 -22.49 -34.85 -7.83
N GLY A 401 -23.15 -35.40 -8.88
CA GLY A 401 -23.76 -36.73 -8.86
C GLY A 401 -25.11 -36.80 -8.14
N ARG A 402 -25.59 -35.67 -7.55
CA ARG A 402 -26.94 -35.55 -6.98
C ARG A 402 -27.87 -34.75 -7.91
N PRO A 403 -29.17 -34.95 -7.82
CA PRO A 403 -30.15 -34.09 -8.54
C PRO A 403 -29.99 -32.62 -8.09
N PRO A 404 -30.21 -31.65 -9.00
CA PRO A 404 -30.21 -30.24 -8.66
C PRO A 404 -31.30 -29.93 -7.61
N MET A 405 -30.96 -29.11 -6.62
CA MET A 405 -31.95 -28.59 -5.65
C MET A 405 -32.65 -27.35 -6.20
N THR A 406 -33.71 -26.91 -5.52
CA THR A 406 -34.39 -25.64 -5.87
C THR A 406 -33.38 -24.48 -5.88
N GLY A 407 -33.28 -23.80 -7.00
CA GLY A 407 -32.32 -22.72 -7.23
C GLY A 407 -31.02 -23.15 -7.93
N GLU A 408 -30.83 -24.43 -8.17
CA GLU A 408 -29.74 -25.00 -8.96
C GLU A 408 -30.22 -25.47 -10.33
N PHE A 409 -29.32 -25.46 -11.29
CA PHE A 409 -29.62 -25.94 -12.65
C PHE A 409 -28.93 -27.27 -12.99
N GLY A 410 -27.90 -27.68 -12.21
CA GLY A 410 -27.08 -28.86 -12.50
C GLY A 410 -26.29 -28.73 -13.80
N TRP A 411 -25.98 -27.52 -14.23
CA TRP A 411 -25.28 -27.26 -15.48
C TRP A 411 -23.78 -27.06 -15.27
N ASN A 412 -22.98 -27.66 -16.14
CA ASN A 412 -21.54 -27.41 -16.14
C ASN A 412 -21.27 -25.95 -16.56
N GLY A 413 -20.12 -25.44 -16.14
CA GLY A 413 -19.68 -24.09 -16.50
C GLY A 413 -18.97 -23.37 -15.37
N GLY A 414 -18.90 -23.94 -14.16
CA GLY A 414 -18.14 -23.47 -13.03
C GLY A 414 -17.07 -24.48 -12.62
N VAL A 415 -16.00 -23.99 -12.04
CA VAL A 415 -14.87 -24.76 -11.49
C VAL A 415 -14.55 -24.30 -10.09
N ILE A 416 -14.17 -25.24 -9.22
CA ILE A 416 -13.81 -25.01 -7.82
C ILE A 416 -12.51 -25.72 -7.48
N VAL A 417 -11.70 -25.12 -6.62
CA VAL A 417 -10.47 -25.72 -6.10
C VAL A 417 -10.26 -25.32 -4.65
N HIS A 418 -9.66 -26.20 -3.87
CA HIS A 418 -9.15 -25.86 -2.55
C HIS A 418 -7.87 -25.05 -2.70
N GLY A 419 -7.86 -23.82 -2.16
CA GLY A 419 -6.69 -22.96 -2.02
C GLY A 419 -5.91 -23.22 -0.74
N LYS A 420 -5.13 -22.25 -0.29
CA LYS A 420 -4.31 -22.39 0.95
C LYS A 420 -5.17 -22.47 2.22
N SER A 421 -6.29 -21.77 2.28
CA SER A 421 -7.10 -21.64 3.50
C SER A 421 -8.61 -21.85 3.29
N GLY A 422 -9.05 -22.08 2.06
CA GLY A 422 -10.47 -22.25 1.71
C GLY A 422 -10.64 -22.58 0.23
N TYR A 423 -11.81 -22.27 -0.32
CA TYR A 423 -12.17 -22.66 -1.68
C TYR A 423 -12.29 -21.46 -2.62
N LEU A 424 -11.71 -21.63 -3.80
CA LEU A 424 -11.74 -20.68 -4.91
C LEU A 424 -12.76 -21.15 -5.94
N ILE A 425 -13.64 -20.28 -6.35
CA ILE A 425 -14.71 -20.55 -7.30
C ILE A 425 -14.60 -19.59 -8.48
N ALA A 426 -14.74 -20.12 -9.69
CA ALA A 426 -14.99 -19.33 -10.88
C ALA A 426 -16.13 -19.96 -11.67
N ALA A 427 -17.14 -19.16 -12.07
CA ALA A 427 -18.30 -19.60 -12.80
C ALA A 427 -18.60 -18.65 -13.97
N PHE A 428 -18.92 -19.20 -15.12
CA PHE A 428 -19.41 -18.45 -16.28
C PHE A 428 -20.74 -19.01 -16.76
N SER A 429 -21.59 -18.13 -17.26
CA SER A 429 -22.83 -18.51 -17.90
C SER A 429 -23.10 -17.63 -19.11
N GLY A 430 -23.29 -18.25 -20.27
CA GLY A 430 -23.62 -17.53 -21.50
C GLY A 430 -23.21 -18.23 -22.80
N GLY A 431 -22.39 -19.26 -22.73
CA GLY A 431 -22.00 -20.12 -23.84
C GLY A 431 -22.52 -21.53 -23.69
N LYS A 432 -21.95 -22.43 -24.49
CA LYS A 432 -22.09 -23.87 -24.25
C LYS A 432 -21.30 -24.25 -22.99
N SER A 433 -21.75 -25.29 -22.28
CA SER A 433 -21.11 -25.73 -21.02
C SER A 433 -19.61 -25.89 -21.11
N GLU A 434 -19.08 -26.43 -22.19
CA GLU A 434 -17.66 -26.65 -22.43
C GLU A 434 -16.87 -25.31 -22.52
N ASP A 435 -17.47 -24.31 -23.16
CA ASP A 435 -16.87 -22.98 -23.30
C ASP A 435 -16.98 -22.18 -22.01
N ASP A 436 -18.10 -22.29 -21.29
CA ASP A 436 -18.23 -21.71 -19.94
C ASP A 436 -17.16 -22.25 -19.00
N VAL A 437 -16.84 -23.55 -19.01
CA VAL A 437 -15.74 -24.16 -18.24
C VAL A 437 -14.38 -23.58 -18.63
N LYS A 438 -14.10 -23.39 -19.93
CA LYS A 438 -12.83 -22.79 -20.38
C LYS A 438 -12.65 -21.36 -19.87
N VAL A 439 -13.74 -20.58 -19.88
CA VAL A 439 -13.75 -19.22 -19.33
C VAL A 439 -13.51 -19.26 -17.83
N SER A 440 -14.21 -20.12 -17.10
CA SER A 440 -14.07 -20.25 -15.65
C SER A 440 -12.67 -20.68 -15.22
N ARG A 441 -12.03 -21.61 -15.96
CA ARG A 441 -10.64 -22.02 -15.71
C ARG A 441 -9.64 -20.88 -15.88
N ALA A 442 -9.86 -19.97 -16.84
CA ALA A 442 -8.99 -18.82 -17.02
C ALA A 442 -9.04 -17.87 -15.80
N GLY A 443 -10.22 -17.68 -15.21
CA GLY A 443 -10.37 -16.91 -13.97
C GLY A 443 -9.76 -17.62 -12.76
N LEU A 444 -10.03 -18.92 -12.62
CA LEU A 444 -9.50 -19.72 -11.52
C LEU A 444 -7.97 -19.73 -11.48
N ALA A 445 -7.33 -19.82 -12.64
CA ALA A 445 -5.86 -19.78 -12.74
C ALA A 445 -5.26 -18.49 -12.19
N GLN A 446 -5.94 -17.35 -12.34
CA GLN A 446 -5.50 -16.08 -11.75
C GLN A 446 -5.70 -16.05 -10.23
N LEU A 447 -6.81 -16.59 -9.73
CA LEU A 447 -7.04 -16.68 -8.27
C LEU A 447 -5.99 -17.56 -7.57
N GLN A 448 -5.58 -18.66 -8.19
CA GLN A 448 -4.58 -19.59 -7.63
C GLN A 448 -3.17 -19.00 -7.52
N THR A 449 -2.88 -17.85 -8.15
CA THR A 449 -1.55 -17.23 -8.06
C THR A 449 -1.25 -16.66 -6.67
N GLY A 450 -2.26 -16.42 -5.83
CA GLY A 450 -2.08 -15.83 -4.52
C GLY A 450 -2.96 -16.40 -3.39
N LEU A 451 -3.89 -17.32 -3.70
CA LEU A 451 -4.82 -17.89 -2.71
C LEU A 451 -4.66 -19.44 -2.55
#